data_d650bb13a29faf49046df9ea9d3c2850
#
_entry.id   d650bb13a29faf49046df9ea9d3c2850
#
_cell.length_a   1.000
_cell.length_b   1.000
_cell.length_c   1.000
_cell.angle_alpha   90.00
_cell.angle_beta   90.00
_cell.angle_gamma   90.00
#
_symmetry.space_group_name_H-M   'P 1'
#
loop_
_entity.id
_entity.type
_entity.pdbx_description
1 polymer ?
#
loop_
_entity_poly.entity_id
_entity_poly.type
_entity_poly.pdbx_seq_one_letter_code
_entity_poly.pdbx_strand_id
1 'polypeptide(L)'
;MKHQRKFDVAAAAAAALLNASAGLAQPLASRDFRLARDAEAVADVTAGCARCDWGAAGREAVALVLSVDGAYSQHLLLTRGERPVEYRVMLGHLPAGRHHLQIDRDAQRSAPGAGAVTFGRIDVQSFASDAPEYGWLSRAPFLKARPGSVERFSDAPLVMYAEQHVQGESGKPYQIQYTVIFTNEDGGTPTDRLMATWGRTTDIEFIYGLTDPGPDAQASEEIQAAGHKWIPFQGPRVGTHPVLWVATDNNMVADHGPEEVVRFAPAPQLVSLAGTSREAVMDANPWMYAVTSAEMVREGRIDAAAQAGSGRIPDPRR
;
A
#
# COMPACT_ATOMS: atom_id res chain seq x y z
N MET A 1 53.88 18.58 -68.98
CA MET A 1 53.93 19.06 -67.59
C MET A 1 52.63 19.77 -67.30
N LYS A 2 51.70 19.10 -66.54
CA LYS A 2 50.36 19.66 -66.18
C LYS A 2 50.28 19.80 -64.67
N HIS A 3 50.13 21.05 -64.21
CA HIS A 3 49.85 21.37 -62.82
C HIS A 3 48.37 21.16 -62.52
N GLN A 4 48.10 20.35 -61.57
CA GLN A 4 46.81 20.11 -61.06
C GLN A 4 46.66 20.88 -59.72
N ARG A 5 45.82 21.91 -59.67
CA ARG A 5 45.46 22.66 -58.47
C ARG A 5 44.33 21.90 -57.75
N LYS A 6 44.57 21.54 -56.53
CA LYS A 6 43.54 21.05 -55.59
C LYS A 6 42.80 22.24 -54.95
N PHE A 7 41.52 22.25 -55.09
CA PHE A 7 40.64 23.16 -54.32
C PHE A 7 40.17 22.40 -53.02
N ASP A 8 40.58 22.90 -51.89
CA ASP A 8 40.06 22.48 -50.60
C ASP A 8 38.77 23.25 -50.33
N VAL A 9 37.65 22.52 -50.26
CA VAL A 9 36.36 23.05 -49.80
C VAL A 9 36.20 22.64 -48.37
N ALA A 10 36.40 23.58 -47.45
CA ALA A 10 36.09 23.40 -46.05
C ALA A 10 34.55 23.54 -45.85
N ALA A 11 33.87 22.45 -45.57
CA ALA A 11 32.47 22.45 -45.16
C ALA A 11 32.39 22.63 -43.65
N ALA A 12 31.96 23.81 -43.23
CA ALA A 12 31.62 24.09 -41.82
C ALA A 12 30.25 23.48 -41.51
N ALA A 13 30.23 22.35 -40.80
CA ALA A 13 29.02 21.78 -40.22
C ALA A 13 28.69 22.50 -38.90
N ALA A 14 27.72 23.38 -38.91
CA ALA A 14 27.13 23.96 -37.68
C ALA A 14 26.24 22.91 -37.02
N ALA A 15 26.74 22.27 -35.95
CA ALA A 15 25.93 21.41 -35.10
C ALA A 15 25.04 22.28 -34.19
N ALA A 16 23.77 22.40 -34.55
CA ALA A 16 22.75 22.95 -33.65
C ALA A 16 22.49 21.95 -32.54
N LEU A 17 23.06 22.18 -31.38
CA LEU A 17 22.68 21.48 -30.12
C LEU A 17 21.29 21.97 -29.74
N LEU A 18 20.29 21.19 -30.10
CA LEU A 18 18.94 21.28 -29.51
C LEU A 18 19.04 20.80 -28.06
N ASN A 19 19.24 21.71 -27.14
CA ASN A 19 18.96 21.48 -25.72
C ASN A 19 17.45 21.28 -25.55
N ALA A 20 16.98 20.06 -25.75
CA ALA A 20 15.69 19.65 -25.22
C ALA A 20 15.87 19.52 -23.70
N SER A 21 15.68 20.62 -22.97
CA SER A 21 15.35 20.53 -21.55
C SER A 21 14.04 19.76 -21.47
N ALA A 22 14.13 18.45 -21.19
CA ALA A 22 12.98 17.70 -20.73
C ALA A 22 12.50 18.41 -19.48
N GLY A 23 11.48 19.24 -19.60
CA GLY A 23 10.82 19.84 -18.47
C GLY A 23 10.34 18.70 -17.58
N LEU A 24 10.96 18.58 -16.42
CA LEU A 24 10.48 17.68 -15.39
C LEU A 24 9.02 18.05 -15.17
N ALA A 25 8.11 17.10 -15.43
CA ALA A 25 6.69 17.34 -15.16
C ALA A 25 6.57 17.76 -13.69
N GLN A 26 5.83 18.83 -13.44
CA GLN A 26 5.63 19.29 -12.07
C GLN A 26 4.90 18.20 -11.28
N PRO A 27 5.29 17.93 -10.03
CA PRO A 27 4.59 16.98 -9.20
C PRO A 27 3.11 17.37 -9.04
N LEU A 28 2.24 16.40 -8.86
CA LEU A 28 0.83 16.67 -8.60
C LEU A 28 0.63 17.42 -7.29
N ALA A 29 1.43 17.09 -6.28
CA ALA A 29 1.46 17.77 -4.99
C ALA A 29 2.83 17.58 -4.33
N SER A 30 3.19 18.48 -3.43
CA SER A 30 4.38 18.33 -2.59
C SER A 30 4.20 18.99 -1.23
N ARG A 31 5.03 18.56 -0.27
CA ARG A 31 5.02 19.09 1.10
C ARG A 31 6.44 19.14 1.64
N ASP A 32 6.93 20.34 1.97
CA ASP A 32 8.13 20.52 2.79
C ASP A 32 7.76 20.34 4.26
N PHE A 33 8.60 19.62 4.99
CA PHE A 33 8.44 19.43 6.43
C PHE A 33 9.79 19.38 7.14
N ARG A 34 9.78 19.47 8.46
CA ARG A 34 11.00 19.47 9.25
C ARG A 34 10.86 18.58 10.48
N LEU A 35 11.83 17.71 10.68
CA LEU A 35 11.96 16.91 11.89
C LEU A 35 12.95 17.59 12.85
N ALA A 36 12.57 17.73 14.11
CA ALA A 36 13.45 18.29 15.15
C ALA A 36 14.52 17.27 15.59
N ARG A 37 14.23 15.99 15.43
CA ARG A 37 15.09 14.84 15.76
C ARG A 37 14.73 13.66 14.87
N ASP A 38 15.56 12.63 14.85
CA ASP A 38 15.29 11.38 14.15
C ASP A 38 13.97 10.77 14.63
N ALA A 39 13.11 10.37 13.70
CA ALA A 39 11.75 9.93 14.01
C ALA A 39 11.15 9.04 12.91
N GLU A 40 10.15 8.27 13.28
CA GLU A 40 9.21 7.70 12.32
C GLU A 40 8.32 8.81 11.78
N ALA A 41 8.20 8.90 10.46
CA ALA A 41 7.36 9.88 9.79
C ALA A 41 6.13 9.21 9.16
N VAL A 42 4.98 9.83 9.33
CA VAL A 42 3.70 9.39 8.78
C VAL A 42 3.06 10.54 8.03
N ALA A 43 2.65 10.32 6.79
CA ALA A 43 1.93 11.29 5.99
C ALA A 43 0.42 11.01 6.03
N ASP A 44 -0.36 12.04 6.34
CA ASP A 44 -1.81 12.08 6.18
C ASP A 44 -2.11 12.84 4.88
N VAL A 45 -2.52 12.09 3.86
CA VAL A 45 -2.79 12.61 2.51
C VAL A 45 -4.28 12.59 2.24
N THR A 46 -4.91 13.76 2.22
CA THR A 46 -6.31 13.88 1.80
C THR A 46 -6.36 13.99 0.29
N ALA A 47 -6.91 12.99 -0.38
CA ALA A 47 -6.99 12.93 -1.84
C ALA A 47 -8.25 12.19 -2.33
N GLY A 48 -8.67 12.53 -3.54
CA GLY A 48 -9.69 11.84 -4.32
C GLY A 48 -9.39 12.01 -5.80
N CYS A 49 -10.02 11.23 -6.66
CA CYS A 49 -9.81 11.36 -8.10
C CYS A 49 -11.13 11.39 -8.87
N ALA A 50 -11.26 12.39 -9.75
CA ALA A 50 -12.43 12.55 -10.57
C ALA A 50 -12.71 11.29 -11.41
N ARG A 51 -13.96 10.85 -11.47
CA ARG A 51 -14.41 9.65 -12.17
C ARG A 51 -13.82 8.33 -11.66
N CYS A 52 -13.13 8.32 -10.53
CA CYS A 52 -12.69 7.09 -9.91
C CYS A 52 -13.87 6.36 -9.25
N ASP A 53 -13.98 5.08 -9.56
CA ASP A 53 -14.97 4.18 -9.00
C ASP A 53 -14.34 2.78 -8.94
N TRP A 54 -14.01 2.31 -7.76
CA TRP A 54 -13.37 1.02 -7.53
C TRP A 54 -14.18 -0.16 -8.10
N GLY A 55 -15.48 0.01 -8.21
CA GLY A 55 -16.40 -0.97 -8.80
C GLY A 55 -16.58 -0.87 -10.31
N ALA A 56 -15.90 0.03 -11.01
CA ALA A 56 -16.07 0.24 -12.44
C ALA A 56 -14.78 -0.04 -13.21
N ALA A 57 -14.81 -1.09 -14.05
CA ALA A 57 -13.66 -1.48 -14.86
C ALA A 57 -13.14 -0.30 -15.71
N GLY A 58 -11.83 -0.08 -15.67
CA GLY A 58 -11.13 0.99 -16.36
C GLY A 58 -11.23 2.37 -15.68
N ARG A 59 -11.87 2.46 -14.50
CA ARG A 59 -11.96 3.69 -13.70
C ARG A 59 -11.65 3.47 -12.20
N GLU A 60 -11.06 2.37 -11.87
CA GLU A 60 -10.90 1.89 -10.50
C GLU A 60 -10.24 2.94 -9.58
N ALA A 61 -9.02 3.35 -9.92
CA ALA A 61 -8.23 4.26 -9.10
C ALA A 61 -7.16 5.00 -9.90
N VAL A 62 -6.64 6.06 -9.31
CA VAL A 62 -5.32 6.59 -9.63
C VAL A 62 -4.31 5.93 -8.68
N ALA A 63 -3.20 5.47 -9.24
CA ALA A 63 -2.01 5.10 -8.50
C ALA A 63 -1.11 6.33 -8.34
N LEU A 64 -0.77 6.67 -7.12
CA LEU A 64 0.16 7.74 -6.77
C LEU A 64 1.52 7.14 -6.41
N VAL A 65 2.59 7.81 -6.80
CA VAL A 65 3.96 7.55 -6.36
C VAL A 65 4.33 8.61 -5.32
N LEU A 66 4.76 8.15 -4.17
CA LEU A 66 5.31 9.00 -3.12
C LEU A 66 6.82 8.86 -3.10
N SER A 67 7.51 10.00 -3.08
CA SER A 67 8.96 10.09 -2.95
C SER A 67 9.32 11.03 -1.80
N VAL A 68 10.36 10.67 -1.06
CA VAL A 68 10.91 11.52 0.01
C VAL A 68 12.35 11.87 -0.34
N ASP A 69 12.65 13.17 -0.36
CA ASP A 69 13.97 13.70 -0.72
C ASP A 69 14.48 13.19 -2.08
N GLY A 70 13.54 13.00 -3.03
CA GLY A 70 13.82 12.48 -4.37
C GLY A 70 13.97 10.97 -4.47
N ALA A 71 13.94 10.24 -3.35
CA ALA A 71 13.98 8.77 -3.35
C ALA A 71 12.56 8.17 -3.33
N TYR A 72 12.34 7.12 -4.12
CA TYR A 72 11.08 6.37 -4.10
C TYR A 72 10.77 5.85 -2.69
N SER A 73 9.57 6.16 -2.20
CA SER A 73 9.06 5.66 -0.94
C SER A 73 8.06 4.52 -1.16
N GLN A 74 6.94 4.80 -1.82
CA GLN A 74 5.85 3.83 -1.97
C GLN A 74 4.84 4.27 -3.04
N HIS A 75 3.85 3.40 -3.28
CA HIS A 75 2.64 3.76 -4.00
C HIS A 75 1.46 3.92 -3.02
N LEU A 76 0.47 4.67 -3.49
CA LEU A 76 -0.82 4.81 -2.83
C LEU A 76 -1.92 4.69 -3.88
N LEU A 77 -2.86 3.77 -3.71
CA LEU A 77 -4.04 3.63 -4.57
C LEU A 77 -5.21 4.42 -3.99
N LEU A 78 -5.82 5.29 -4.78
CA LEU A 78 -6.99 6.06 -4.37
C LEU A 78 -8.27 5.21 -4.50
N THR A 79 -8.42 4.22 -3.63
CA THR A 79 -9.49 3.20 -3.66
C THR A 79 -10.87 3.73 -3.28
N ARG A 80 -10.96 4.96 -2.74
CA ARG A 80 -12.20 5.48 -2.12
C ARG A 80 -12.95 6.47 -3.02
N GLY A 81 -12.63 6.51 -4.33
CA GLY A 81 -13.40 7.21 -5.36
C GLY A 81 -13.13 8.72 -5.42
N GLU A 82 -14.18 9.48 -5.78
CA GLU A 82 -14.05 10.89 -6.17
C GLU A 82 -13.85 11.85 -5.00
N ARG A 83 -14.46 11.57 -3.87
CA ARG A 83 -14.41 12.48 -2.72
C ARG A 83 -13.03 12.42 -2.07
N PRO A 84 -12.39 13.59 -1.82
CA PRO A 84 -11.16 13.61 -1.05
C PRO A 84 -11.37 13.01 0.35
N VAL A 85 -10.60 11.99 0.67
CA VAL A 85 -10.57 11.32 1.97
C VAL A 85 -9.14 11.17 2.41
N GLU A 86 -8.92 10.99 3.71
CA GLU A 86 -7.60 10.81 4.26
C GLU A 86 -7.08 9.37 4.03
N TYR A 87 -5.84 9.31 3.58
CA TYR A 87 -5.01 8.11 3.51
C TYR A 87 -3.80 8.34 4.40
N ARG A 88 -3.56 7.43 5.31
CA ARG A 88 -2.46 7.50 6.26
C ARG A 88 -1.39 6.49 5.91
N VAL A 89 -0.16 6.97 5.61
CA VAL A 89 0.94 6.13 5.13
C VAL A 89 2.24 6.44 5.87
N MET A 90 3.04 5.41 6.14
CA MET A 90 4.37 5.58 6.71
C MET A 90 5.35 6.10 5.66
N LEU A 91 6.19 7.05 6.02
CA LEU A 91 7.36 7.43 5.24
C LEU A 91 8.63 6.72 5.74
N GLY A 92 8.54 6.03 6.88
CA GLY A 92 9.62 5.33 7.55
C GLY A 92 10.45 6.24 8.48
N HIS A 93 11.59 5.71 8.91
CA HIS A 93 12.52 6.42 9.77
C HIS A 93 13.30 7.47 8.99
N LEU A 94 13.21 8.73 9.40
CA LEU A 94 13.91 9.85 8.79
C LEU A 94 14.80 10.56 9.82
N PRO A 95 15.99 11.05 9.43
CA PRO A 95 16.86 11.82 10.33
C PRO A 95 16.29 13.19 10.64
N ALA A 96 16.82 13.85 11.66
CA ALA A 96 16.54 15.26 11.92
C ALA A 96 16.93 16.14 10.72
N GLY A 97 16.07 17.08 10.35
CA GLY A 97 16.37 17.93 9.20
C GLY A 97 15.15 18.43 8.45
N ARG A 98 15.42 18.99 7.27
CA ARG A 98 14.39 19.36 6.30
C ARG A 98 14.20 18.20 5.33
N HIS A 99 12.95 17.92 5.01
CA HIS A 99 12.55 16.87 4.10
C HIS A 99 11.53 17.39 3.10
N HIS A 100 11.45 16.73 1.96
CA HIS A 100 10.52 17.04 0.89
C HIS A 100 9.75 15.79 0.49
N LEU A 101 8.43 15.79 0.74
CA LEU A 101 7.52 14.78 0.22
C LEU A 101 7.00 15.25 -1.14
N GLN A 102 7.15 14.43 -2.15
CA GLN A 102 6.64 14.63 -3.51
C GLN A 102 5.62 13.54 -3.84
N ILE A 103 4.54 13.93 -4.51
CA ILE A 103 3.47 13.01 -4.93
C ILE A 103 3.24 13.19 -6.42
N ASP A 104 3.41 12.11 -7.17
CA ASP A 104 3.22 12.04 -8.61
C ASP A 104 2.16 11.00 -8.98
N ARG A 105 1.63 11.07 -10.19
CA ARG A 105 0.77 10.04 -10.74
C ARG A 105 1.62 8.98 -11.46
N ASP A 106 1.42 7.71 -11.11
CA ASP A 106 1.86 6.61 -11.94
C ASP A 106 0.83 6.38 -13.06
N ALA A 107 1.11 6.90 -14.25
CA ALA A 107 0.20 6.79 -15.39
C ALA A 107 0.05 5.34 -15.88
N GLN A 108 1.08 4.50 -15.69
CA GLN A 108 1.05 3.10 -16.14
C GLN A 108 0.18 2.22 -15.25
N ARG A 109 0.12 2.56 -13.94
CA ARG A 109 -0.64 1.81 -12.94
C ARG A 109 -1.94 2.49 -12.53
N SER A 110 -2.28 3.63 -13.12
CA SER A 110 -3.58 4.27 -12.94
C SER A 110 -4.59 3.72 -13.94
N ALA A 111 -5.84 3.57 -13.53
CA ALA A 111 -6.92 3.18 -14.45
C ALA A 111 -7.04 4.20 -15.60
N PRO A 112 -7.20 3.75 -16.86
CA PRO A 112 -7.17 4.63 -18.03
C PRO A 112 -8.29 5.66 -18.05
N GLY A 113 -9.42 5.38 -17.43
CA GLY A 113 -10.56 6.30 -17.30
C GLY A 113 -10.56 7.15 -16.05
N ALA A 114 -9.61 6.93 -15.12
CA ALA A 114 -9.47 7.75 -13.92
C ALA A 114 -9.05 9.17 -14.27
N GLY A 115 -9.71 10.16 -13.64
CA GLY A 115 -9.53 11.58 -13.96
C GLY A 115 -8.42 12.26 -13.16
N ALA A 116 -8.57 13.58 -13.02
CA ALA A 116 -7.64 14.39 -12.25
C ALA A 116 -7.73 14.07 -10.75
N VAL A 117 -6.60 14.17 -10.06
CA VAL A 117 -6.53 14.05 -8.60
C VAL A 117 -6.81 15.41 -7.97
N THR A 118 -7.66 15.41 -6.95
CA THR A 118 -7.89 16.56 -6.09
C THR A 118 -7.26 16.27 -4.74
N PHE A 119 -6.36 17.14 -4.32
CA PHE A 119 -5.77 17.09 -2.99
C PHE A 119 -6.48 18.05 -2.04
N GLY A 120 -6.69 17.61 -0.82
CA GLY A 120 -7.00 18.46 0.31
C GLY A 120 -5.73 18.73 1.12
N ARG A 121 -5.78 18.47 2.43
CA ARG A 121 -4.63 18.63 3.32
C ARG A 121 -3.60 17.52 3.08
N ILE A 122 -2.33 17.88 3.05
CA ILE A 122 -1.19 16.97 3.15
C ILE A 122 -0.41 17.39 4.39
N ASP A 123 -0.32 16.51 5.36
CA ASP A 123 0.40 16.76 6.61
C ASP A 123 1.38 15.63 6.91
N VAL A 124 2.46 15.94 7.64
CA VAL A 124 3.43 14.93 8.06
C VAL A 124 3.59 15.02 9.58
N GLN A 125 3.29 13.93 10.23
CA GLN A 125 3.49 13.75 11.66
C GLN A 125 4.81 13.02 11.91
N SER A 126 5.43 13.28 13.05
CA SER A 126 6.69 12.63 13.44
C SER A 126 6.59 12.04 14.84
N PHE A 127 7.12 10.84 14.99
CA PHE A 127 7.09 10.06 16.22
C PHE A 127 8.52 9.65 16.56
N ALA A 128 9.15 10.37 17.48
CA ALA A 128 10.48 10.05 17.93
C ALA A 128 10.45 8.91 18.96
N SER A 129 11.61 8.40 19.33
CA SER A 129 11.74 7.18 20.15
C SER A 129 11.09 7.24 21.54
N ASP A 130 10.75 8.42 22.02
CA ASP A 130 10.01 8.65 23.27
C ASP A 130 8.50 8.83 23.08
N ALA A 131 8.00 8.87 21.81
CA ALA A 131 6.58 8.91 21.53
C ALA A 131 5.95 7.53 21.77
N PRO A 132 4.73 7.47 22.34
CA PRO A 132 4.04 6.19 22.55
C PRO A 132 3.89 5.40 21.24
N GLU A 133 3.63 6.08 20.12
CA GLU A 133 3.41 5.49 18.81
C GLU A 133 4.68 4.87 18.20
N TYR A 134 5.86 5.31 18.63
CA TYR A 134 7.12 4.82 18.08
C TYR A 134 7.24 3.30 18.18
N GLY A 135 6.75 2.71 19.26
CA GLY A 135 6.87 1.27 19.52
C GLY A 135 6.27 0.40 18.42
N TRP A 136 5.13 0.81 17.86
CA TRP A 136 4.48 0.06 16.78
C TRP A 136 4.74 0.65 15.39
N LEU A 137 5.08 1.93 15.25
CA LEU A 137 5.43 2.50 13.96
C LEU A 137 6.78 1.98 13.47
N SER A 138 7.80 1.99 14.32
CA SER A 138 9.18 1.65 13.94
C SER A 138 9.41 0.19 13.54
N ARG A 139 8.45 -0.68 13.81
CA ARG A 139 8.52 -2.13 13.48
C ARG A 139 7.52 -2.56 12.43
N ALA A 140 6.64 -1.65 12.01
CA ALA A 140 5.61 -1.95 11.04
C ALA A 140 6.24 -2.34 9.68
N PRO A 141 5.78 -3.42 9.06
CA PRO A 141 6.35 -3.87 7.79
C PRO A 141 5.96 -2.98 6.62
N PHE A 142 6.85 -2.90 5.63
CA PHE A 142 6.52 -2.44 4.29
C PHE A 142 6.07 -3.63 3.45
N LEU A 143 5.04 -3.43 2.62
CA LEU A 143 4.46 -4.47 1.79
C LEU A 143 4.86 -4.29 0.34
N LYS A 144 5.42 -5.31 -0.26
CA LYS A 144 5.59 -5.44 -1.71
C LYS A 144 4.33 -6.12 -2.28
N ALA A 145 3.73 -5.51 -3.29
CA ALA A 145 2.52 -6.04 -3.91
C ALA A 145 2.75 -7.42 -4.54
N ARG A 146 1.70 -8.23 -4.62
CA ARG A 146 1.73 -9.44 -5.44
C ARG A 146 1.83 -9.04 -6.93
N PRO A 147 2.68 -9.73 -7.72
CA PRO A 147 2.81 -9.42 -9.15
C PRO A 147 1.46 -9.42 -9.87
N GLY A 148 1.18 -8.36 -10.60
CA GLY A 148 -0.05 -8.20 -11.38
C GLY A 148 -1.30 -7.79 -10.59
N SER A 149 -1.27 -7.72 -9.26
CA SER A 149 -2.44 -7.31 -8.47
C SER A 149 -2.76 -5.82 -8.65
N VAL A 150 -1.74 -4.98 -8.69
CA VAL A 150 -1.92 -3.52 -8.85
C VAL A 150 -2.50 -3.18 -10.21
N GLU A 151 -2.05 -3.85 -11.26
CA GLU A 151 -2.52 -3.67 -12.65
C GLU A 151 -3.97 -4.15 -12.84
N ARG A 152 -4.45 -5.06 -11.99
CA ARG A 152 -5.83 -5.52 -11.96
C ARG A 152 -6.69 -4.76 -10.95
N PHE A 153 -6.11 -3.89 -10.14
CA PHE A 153 -6.76 -3.22 -9.02
C PHE A 153 -7.40 -4.23 -8.05
N SER A 154 -6.60 -5.18 -7.63
CA SER A 154 -6.98 -6.27 -6.73
C SER A 154 -5.96 -6.41 -5.61
N ASP A 155 -6.33 -7.01 -4.48
CA ASP A 155 -5.47 -7.23 -3.30
C ASP A 155 -4.78 -5.95 -2.80
N ALA A 156 -5.44 -4.81 -2.91
CA ALA A 156 -4.89 -3.57 -2.39
C ALA A 156 -4.99 -3.55 -0.86
N PRO A 157 -3.91 -3.19 -0.14
CA PRO A 157 -3.98 -3.03 1.30
C PRO A 157 -4.79 -1.77 1.65
N LEU A 158 -5.86 -1.92 2.41
CA LEU A 158 -6.75 -0.84 2.84
C LEU A 158 -6.32 -0.25 4.18
N VAL A 159 -6.08 -1.11 5.15
CA VAL A 159 -5.70 -0.73 6.51
C VAL A 159 -4.70 -1.75 7.04
N MET A 160 -3.67 -1.26 7.71
CA MET A 160 -2.84 -2.06 8.59
C MET A 160 -3.22 -1.72 10.03
N TYR A 161 -3.29 -2.72 10.89
CA TYR A 161 -3.42 -2.47 12.32
C TYR A 161 -2.41 -3.29 13.12
N ALA A 162 -2.12 -2.82 14.33
CA ALA A 162 -1.24 -3.47 15.27
C ALA A 162 -1.98 -3.78 16.56
N GLU A 163 -1.66 -4.92 17.16
CA GLU A 163 -2.07 -5.29 18.50
C GLU A 163 -0.84 -5.53 19.36
N GLN A 164 -0.88 -5.10 20.62
CA GLN A 164 0.22 -5.30 21.57
C GLN A 164 -0.19 -6.25 22.69
N HIS A 165 0.77 -7.05 23.15
CA HIS A 165 0.60 -8.00 24.28
C HIS A 165 -0.60 -8.94 24.11
N VAL A 166 -0.67 -9.57 22.93
CA VAL A 166 -1.80 -10.44 22.57
C VAL A 166 -1.39 -11.89 22.41
N GLN A 167 -2.35 -12.80 22.60
CA GLN A 167 -2.21 -14.20 22.21
C GLN A 167 -2.54 -14.31 20.72
N GLY A 168 -1.52 -14.58 19.90
CA GLY A 168 -1.69 -14.67 18.46
C GLY A 168 -2.33 -15.98 18.00
N GLU A 169 -2.71 -16.02 16.74
CA GLU A 169 -3.30 -17.21 16.08
C GLU A 169 -2.34 -18.41 16.05
N SER A 170 -1.04 -18.16 16.09
CA SER A 170 -0.01 -19.21 16.20
C SER A 170 -0.04 -19.95 17.55
N GLY A 171 -0.85 -19.48 18.50
CA GLY A 171 -0.85 -19.96 19.88
C GLY A 171 0.29 -19.39 20.74
N LYS A 172 1.11 -18.49 20.23
CA LYS A 172 2.19 -17.83 20.96
C LYS A 172 1.76 -16.45 21.45
N PRO A 173 2.31 -15.96 22.57
CA PRO A 173 2.17 -14.57 22.98
C PRO A 173 3.04 -13.67 22.08
N TYR A 174 2.50 -12.49 21.73
CA TYR A 174 3.23 -11.46 20.98
C TYR A 174 3.35 -10.17 21.79
N GLN A 175 4.52 -9.56 21.73
CA GLN A 175 4.71 -8.17 22.16
C GLN A 175 3.95 -7.24 21.22
N ILE A 176 4.00 -7.55 19.92
CA ILE A 176 3.27 -6.84 18.88
C ILE A 176 3.04 -7.75 17.68
N GLN A 177 1.87 -7.65 17.08
CA GLN A 177 1.54 -8.28 15.80
C GLN A 177 0.87 -7.28 14.86
N TYR A 178 1.07 -7.50 13.55
CA TYR A 178 0.50 -6.66 12.49
C TYR A 178 -0.39 -7.49 11.60
N THR A 179 -1.52 -6.90 11.29
CA THR A 179 -2.54 -7.48 10.41
C THR A 179 -2.90 -6.47 9.34
N VAL A 180 -3.14 -6.93 8.12
CA VAL A 180 -3.59 -6.10 7.00
C VAL A 180 -4.95 -6.55 6.54
N ILE A 181 -5.81 -5.58 6.26
CA ILE A 181 -7.09 -5.76 5.59
C ILE A 181 -6.88 -5.39 4.14
N PHE A 182 -7.08 -6.35 3.24
CA PHE A 182 -6.98 -6.18 1.80
C PHE A 182 -8.36 -5.99 1.16
N THR A 183 -8.41 -5.53 -0.08
CA THR A 183 -9.68 -5.30 -0.78
C THR A 183 -10.47 -6.58 -1.02
N ASN A 184 -9.80 -7.70 -1.26
CA ASN A 184 -10.44 -8.99 -1.40
C ASN A 184 -9.45 -10.15 -1.16
N GLU A 185 -9.98 -11.36 -1.16
CA GLU A 185 -9.28 -12.63 -1.30
C GLU A 185 -9.40 -13.11 -2.75
N ASP A 186 -8.36 -12.94 -3.55
CA ASP A 186 -8.37 -13.13 -5.00
C ASP A 186 -8.60 -14.57 -5.42
N GLY A 187 -8.19 -15.52 -4.63
CA GLY A 187 -8.21 -16.90 -5.04
C GLY A 187 -8.57 -17.90 -3.96
N GLY A 188 -8.92 -19.07 -4.41
CA GLY A 188 -9.03 -20.24 -3.58
C GLY A 188 -10.38 -20.43 -2.89
N THR A 189 -10.99 -19.41 -2.32
CA THR A 189 -12.26 -19.56 -1.61
C THR A 189 -13.43 -18.99 -2.40
N PRO A 190 -14.46 -19.78 -2.75
CA PRO A 190 -15.66 -19.25 -3.37
C PRO A 190 -16.34 -18.17 -2.54
N THR A 191 -16.87 -17.13 -3.20
CA THR A 191 -17.44 -15.94 -2.54
C THR A 191 -18.60 -16.28 -1.59
N ASP A 192 -19.46 -17.21 -1.97
CA ASP A 192 -20.56 -17.70 -1.12
C ASP A 192 -20.06 -18.37 0.16
N ARG A 193 -18.94 -19.10 0.09
CA ARG A 193 -18.29 -19.69 1.26
C ARG A 193 -17.65 -18.61 2.15
N LEU A 194 -16.99 -17.60 1.57
CA LEU A 194 -16.47 -16.46 2.34
C LEU A 194 -17.58 -15.77 3.13
N MET A 195 -18.68 -15.45 2.46
CA MET A 195 -19.83 -14.84 3.08
C MET A 195 -20.49 -15.72 4.15
N ALA A 196 -20.60 -17.01 3.91
CA ALA A 196 -21.19 -17.95 4.88
C ALA A 196 -20.31 -18.17 6.10
N THR A 197 -18.99 -18.07 5.96
CA THR A 197 -18.03 -18.36 7.03
C THR A 197 -17.73 -17.12 7.87
N TRP A 198 -17.51 -15.97 7.21
CA TRP A 198 -17.02 -14.73 7.86
C TRP A 198 -17.91 -13.51 7.67
N GLY A 199 -18.98 -13.60 6.87
CA GLY A 199 -19.86 -12.47 6.58
C GLY A 199 -19.20 -11.36 5.72
N ARG A 200 -18.05 -11.62 5.14
CA ARG A 200 -17.25 -10.68 4.35
C ARG A 200 -16.51 -11.38 3.21
N THR A 201 -16.05 -10.60 2.25
CA THR A 201 -15.21 -11.05 1.14
C THR A 201 -13.81 -10.43 1.17
N THR A 202 -13.57 -9.48 2.07
CA THR A 202 -12.23 -8.95 2.39
C THR A 202 -11.35 -10.02 2.97
N ASP A 203 -10.07 -9.92 2.68
CA ASP A 203 -9.06 -10.71 3.36
C ASP A 203 -8.48 -9.93 4.55
N ILE A 204 -8.34 -10.59 5.70
CA ILE A 204 -7.77 -10.02 6.92
C ILE A 204 -6.66 -10.94 7.38
N GLU A 205 -5.42 -10.58 7.03
CA GLU A 205 -4.29 -11.48 7.22
C GLU A 205 -3.27 -10.94 8.22
N PHE A 206 -2.92 -11.79 9.18
CA PHE A 206 -1.71 -11.58 9.98
C PHE A 206 -0.51 -11.66 9.05
N ILE A 207 0.40 -10.67 9.16
CA ILE A 207 1.54 -10.61 8.24
C ILE A 207 2.88 -10.68 8.96
N TYR A 208 2.99 -10.14 10.17
CA TYR A 208 4.24 -10.07 10.90
C TYR A 208 4.03 -9.86 12.39
N GLY A 209 4.88 -10.46 13.21
CA GLY A 209 4.88 -10.23 14.66
C GLY A 209 6.21 -10.50 15.33
N LEU A 210 6.38 -9.83 16.45
CA LEU A 210 7.45 -10.05 17.40
C LEU A 210 6.88 -10.81 18.59
N THR A 211 7.37 -12.03 18.82
CA THR A 211 6.88 -12.86 19.92
C THR A 211 7.32 -12.31 21.28
N ASP A 212 6.50 -12.52 22.29
CA ASP A 212 6.91 -12.32 23.68
C ASP A 212 7.57 -13.61 24.20
N PRO A 213 8.88 -13.61 24.41
CA PRO A 213 9.61 -14.84 24.71
C PRO A 213 9.42 -15.36 26.13
N GLY A 214 8.82 -14.54 27.02
CA GLY A 214 8.89 -14.80 28.44
C GLY A 214 10.30 -14.58 29.04
N PRO A 215 10.50 -14.88 30.33
CA PRO A 215 11.70 -14.44 31.06
C PRO A 215 13.01 -15.13 30.61
N ASP A 216 12.96 -16.34 30.05
CA ASP A 216 14.15 -17.16 29.77
C ASP A 216 14.44 -17.38 28.30
N ALA A 217 13.70 -16.74 27.39
CA ALA A 217 13.83 -16.92 25.95
C ALA A 217 14.10 -15.58 25.24
N GLN A 218 14.54 -15.66 23.98
CA GLN A 218 14.76 -14.48 23.14
C GLN A 218 13.54 -14.23 22.27
N ALA A 219 13.13 -12.98 22.12
CA ALA A 219 12.07 -12.62 21.19
C ALA A 219 12.43 -13.07 19.76
N SER A 220 11.47 -13.61 19.04
CA SER A 220 11.62 -14.01 17.65
C SER A 220 10.61 -13.26 16.78
N GLU A 221 11.01 -12.97 15.57
CA GLU A 221 10.17 -12.36 14.57
C GLU A 221 9.64 -13.45 13.64
N GLU A 222 8.35 -13.41 13.34
CA GLU A 222 7.74 -14.40 12.45
C GLU A 222 6.68 -13.78 11.53
N ILE A 223 6.43 -14.48 10.43
CA ILE A 223 5.43 -14.13 9.43
C ILE A 223 4.49 -15.31 9.20
N GLN A 224 3.29 -15.04 8.70
CA GLN A 224 2.39 -16.07 8.23
C GLN A 224 2.57 -16.27 6.73
N ALA A 225 3.29 -17.32 6.38
CA ALA A 225 3.60 -17.69 4.99
C ALA A 225 2.51 -18.58 4.38
N ALA A 226 2.67 -18.90 3.09
CA ALA A 226 1.76 -19.75 2.32
C ALA A 226 1.31 -21.00 3.09
N GLY A 227 0.00 -21.29 3.03
CA GLY A 227 -0.63 -22.39 3.75
C GLY A 227 -0.76 -22.15 5.25
N HIS A 228 -0.84 -20.89 5.68
CA HIS A 228 -0.96 -20.44 7.08
C HIS A 228 0.17 -20.95 7.99
N LYS A 229 1.37 -21.07 7.43
CA LYS A 229 2.54 -21.52 8.18
C LYS A 229 3.24 -20.33 8.82
N TRP A 230 3.50 -20.44 10.11
CA TRP A 230 4.30 -19.50 10.88
C TRP A 230 5.78 -19.83 10.73
N ILE A 231 6.54 -18.93 10.15
CA ILE A 231 7.96 -19.12 9.91
C ILE A 231 8.76 -17.92 10.46
N PRO A 232 10.02 -18.12 10.89
CA PRO A 232 10.89 -17.03 11.27
C PRO A 232 11.10 -16.05 10.11
N PHE A 233 11.04 -14.75 10.40
CA PHE A 233 11.38 -13.72 9.43
C PHE A 233 12.90 -13.65 9.24
N GLN A 234 13.37 -13.74 8.00
CA GLN A 234 14.78 -13.65 7.61
C GLN A 234 15.02 -12.67 6.46
N GLY A 235 14.01 -11.87 6.12
CA GLY A 235 14.01 -10.97 4.97
C GLY A 235 14.77 -9.66 5.18
N PRO A 236 14.84 -8.84 4.13
CA PRO A 236 15.46 -7.53 4.17
C PRO A 236 14.65 -6.52 4.99
N ARG A 237 15.31 -5.40 5.32
CA ARG A 237 14.71 -4.29 6.05
C ARG A 237 15.03 -2.96 5.38
N VAL A 238 14.16 -2.00 5.61
CA VAL A 238 14.43 -0.58 5.36
C VAL A 238 14.46 0.11 6.73
N GLY A 239 15.64 0.43 7.21
CA GLY A 239 15.81 0.81 8.62
C GLY A 239 15.41 -0.36 9.54
N THR A 240 14.46 -0.14 10.42
CA THR A 240 13.90 -1.18 11.31
C THR A 240 12.71 -1.92 10.73
N HIS A 241 12.14 -1.44 9.62
CA HIS A 241 10.94 -1.98 9.00
C HIS A 241 11.22 -3.26 8.21
N PRO A 242 10.60 -4.40 8.52
CA PRO A 242 10.63 -5.57 7.67
C PRO A 242 10.05 -5.28 6.29
N VAL A 243 10.61 -5.89 5.24
CA VAL A 243 10.00 -5.85 3.90
C VAL A 243 9.38 -7.21 3.63
N LEU A 244 8.08 -7.22 3.36
CA LEU A 244 7.30 -8.43 3.11
C LEU A 244 6.70 -8.38 1.72
N TRP A 245 6.64 -9.52 1.04
CA TRP A 245 5.98 -9.69 -0.25
C TRP A 245 4.65 -10.39 -0.08
N VAL A 246 3.57 -9.81 -0.59
CA VAL A 246 2.31 -10.55 -0.75
C VAL A 246 2.55 -11.64 -1.80
N ALA A 247 2.43 -12.90 -1.40
CA ALA A 247 2.94 -14.03 -2.17
C ALA A 247 1.86 -14.94 -2.74
N THR A 248 0.67 -14.97 -2.13
CA THR A 248 -0.42 -15.88 -2.51
C THR A 248 -1.70 -15.13 -2.84
N ASP A 249 -2.66 -15.80 -3.47
CA ASP A 249 -3.95 -15.24 -3.83
C ASP A 249 -4.86 -14.95 -2.62
N ASN A 250 -4.54 -15.50 -1.47
CA ASN A 250 -5.16 -15.17 -0.18
C ASN A 250 -4.19 -14.35 0.72
N ASN A 251 -3.39 -13.51 0.11
CA ASN A 251 -2.56 -12.48 0.72
C ASN A 251 -1.57 -12.93 1.81
N MET A 252 -1.25 -14.24 1.88
CA MET A 252 -0.15 -14.69 2.71
C MET A 252 1.16 -14.08 2.23
N VAL A 253 2.08 -13.82 3.15
CA VAL A 253 3.32 -13.13 2.85
C VAL A 253 4.52 -14.06 2.76
N ALA A 254 5.59 -13.52 2.18
CA ALA A 254 6.92 -14.09 2.18
C ALA A 254 7.92 -13.00 2.55
N ASP A 255 9.07 -13.38 3.04
CA ASP A 255 10.17 -12.48 3.38
C ASP A 255 11.17 -12.25 2.23
N HIS A 256 10.87 -12.82 1.05
CA HIS A 256 11.60 -12.63 -0.20
C HIS A 256 10.63 -12.64 -1.39
N GLY A 257 10.98 -11.93 -2.46
CA GLY A 257 10.17 -11.88 -3.69
C GLY A 257 10.80 -10.97 -4.74
N PRO A 258 10.07 -10.72 -5.85
CA PRO A 258 10.56 -9.86 -6.94
C PRO A 258 10.74 -8.39 -6.49
N GLU A 259 11.84 -7.77 -6.93
CA GLU A 259 12.16 -6.38 -6.56
C GLU A 259 11.33 -5.33 -7.32
N GLU A 260 10.88 -5.65 -8.53
CA GLU A 260 10.21 -4.71 -9.44
C GLU A 260 8.78 -4.37 -9.04
N VAL A 261 8.20 -5.10 -8.08
CA VAL A 261 6.84 -4.83 -7.62
C VAL A 261 6.76 -3.60 -6.73
N VAL A 262 5.64 -2.91 -6.80
CA VAL A 262 5.44 -1.69 -6.02
C VAL A 262 5.37 -1.98 -4.52
N ARG A 263 5.71 -0.97 -3.73
CA ARG A 263 5.64 -1.02 -2.27
C ARG A 263 4.45 -0.20 -1.77
N PHE A 264 3.78 -0.71 -0.76
CA PHE A 264 2.78 -0.03 0.05
C PHE A 264 3.24 0.04 1.50
N ALA A 265 2.86 1.10 2.18
CA ALA A 265 3.19 1.27 3.59
C ALA A 265 2.03 1.97 4.34
N PRO A 266 0.85 1.35 4.43
CA PRO A 266 -0.21 1.91 5.25
C PRO A 266 0.27 2.04 6.70
N ALA A 267 0.03 3.19 7.32
CA ALA A 267 0.43 3.40 8.70
C ALA A 267 -0.48 2.59 9.64
N PRO A 268 0.08 1.76 10.52
CA PRO A 268 -0.73 0.91 11.38
C PRO A 268 -1.51 1.73 12.40
N GLN A 269 -2.75 1.30 12.66
CA GLN A 269 -3.57 1.76 13.77
C GLN A 269 -3.37 0.79 14.94
N LEU A 270 -3.10 1.32 16.12
CA LEU A 270 -3.09 0.48 17.31
C LEU A 270 -4.53 0.17 17.72
N VAL A 271 -4.86 -1.11 17.84
CA VAL A 271 -6.19 -1.58 18.23
C VAL A 271 -6.10 -2.59 19.38
N SER A 272 -7.20 -2.76 20.10
CA SER A 272 -7.40 -3.84 21.04
C SER A 272 -8.64 -4.61 20.63
N LEU A 273 -8.47 -5.88 20.26
CA LEU A 273 -9.57 -6.75 19.86
C LEU A 273 -10.01 -7.71 20.99
N ALA A 274 -9.62 -7.42 22.23
CA ALA A 274 -9.99 -8.23 23.38
C ALA A 274 -11.53 -8.40 23.48
N GLY A 275 -11.98 -9.65 23.35
CA GLY A 275 -13.41 -9.98 23.38
C GLY A 275 -14.22 -9.64 22.12
N THR A 276 -13.53 -9.27 21.01
CA THR A 276 -14.15 -8.99 19.70
C THR A 276 -13.44 -9.78 18.60
N SER A 277 -13.96 -9.71 17.37
CA SER A 277 -13.32 -10.31 16.21
C SER A 277 -12.54 -9.26 15.39
N ARG A 278 -11.73 -9.71 14.45
CA ARG A 278 -10.97 -8.86 13.51
C ARG A 278 -11.89 -7.96 12.68
N GLU A 279 -13.11 -8.39 12.43
CA GLU A 279 -14.13 -7.61 11.72
C GLU A 279 -14.49 -6.31 12.44
N ALA A 280 -14.27 -6.20 13.76
CA ALA A 280 -14.50 -4.95 14.51
C ALA A 280 -13.69 -3.76 13.95
N VAL A 281 -12.53 -4.01 13.32
CA VAL A 281 -11.76 -2.96 12.62
C VAL A 281 -12.50 -2.48 11.38
N MET A 282 -13.16 -3.37 10.64
CA MET A 282 -14.00 -3.00 9.50
C MET A 282 -15.27 -2.29 9.95
N ASP A 283 -15.90 -2.74 11.04
CA ASP A 283 -17.09 -2.10 11.61
C ASP A 283 -16.81 -0.65 12.04
N ALA A 284 -15.61 -0.41 12.57
CA ALA A 284 -15.14 0.95 12.87
C ALA A 284 -14.82 1.77 11.60
N ASN A 285 -14.65 1.11 10.45
CA ASN A 285 -14.29 1.69 9.17
C ASN A 285 -15.20 1.16 8.04
N PRO A 286 -16.52 1.42 8.07
CA PRO A 286 -17.50 0.74 7.20
C PRO A 286 -17.28 1.01 5.69
N TRP A 287 -16.50 2.03 5.33
CA TRP A 287 -16.10 2.27 3.94
C TRP A 287 -15.32 1.08 3.32
N MET A 288 -14.67 0.25 4.14
CA MET A 288 -13.97 -0.95 3.63
C MET A 288 -14.94 -1.96 3.02
N TYR A 289 -16.11 -2.16 3.63
CA TYR A 289 -17.16 -3.01 3.05
C TYR A 289 -17.61 -2.50 1.67
N ALA A 290 -17.72 -1.17 1.50
CA ALA A 290 -18.10 -0.59 0.22
C ALA A 290 -17.03 -0.81 -0.86
N VAL A 291 -15.75 -0.64 -0.53
CA VAL A 291 -14.63 -0.90 -1.47
C VAL A 291 -14.60 -2.38 -1.86
N THR A 292 -14.64 -3.29 -0.89
CA THR A 292 -14.62 -4.73 -1.15
C THR A 292 -15.81 -5.17 -2.01
N SER A 293 -17.02 -4.73 -1.66
CA SER A 293 -18.22 -5.06 -2.45
C SER A 293 -18.14 -4.53 -3.87
N ALA A 294 -17.58 -3.33 -4.05
CA ALA A 294 -17.37 -2.73 -5.37
C ALA A 294 -16.46 -3.60 -6.23
N GLU A 295 -15.36 -4.10 -5.66
CA GLU A 295 -14.44 -5.01 -6.34
C GLU A 295 -15.12 -6.32 -6.71
N MET A 296 -15.84 -6.95 -5.78
CA MET A 296 -16.53 -8.21 -6.01
C MET A 296 -17.56 -8.11 -7.14
N VAL A 297 -18.27 -6.97 -7.23
CA VAL A 297 -19.21 -6.72 -8.34
C VAL A 297 -18.47 -6.54 -9.66
N ARG A 298 -17.39 -5.78 -9.67
CA ARG A 298 -16.56 -5.57 -10.87
C ARG A 298 -15.99 -6.88 -11.41
N GLU A 299 -15.59 -7.79 -10.53
CA GLU A 299 -15.06 -9.11 -10.90
C GLU A 299 -16.15 -10.13 -11.24
N GLY A 300 -17.42 -9.78 -11.12
CA GLY A 300 -18.54 -10.69 -11.36
C GLY A 300 -18.70 -11.77 -10.29
N ARG A 301 -18.07 -11.62 -9.13
CA ARG A 301 -18.17 -12.53 -7.99
C ARG A 301 -19.42 -12.31 -7.15
N ILE A 302 -19.99 -11.11 -7.22
CA ILE A 302 -21.28 -10.72 -6.62
C ILE A 302 -22.18 -10.21 -7.73
N ASP A 303 -23.43 -10.66 -7.77
CA ASP A 303 -24.44 -10.17 -8.70
C ASP A 303 -25.11 -8.91 -8.12
N ALA A 304 -24.83 -7.76 -8.71
CA ALA A 304 -25.42 -6.49 -8.29
C ALA A 304 -26.96 -6.45 -8.40
N ALA A 305 -27.56 -7.30 -9.26
CA ALA A 305 -29.01 -7.41 -9.44
C ALA A 305 -29.64 -8.53 -8.61
N ALA A 306 -28.83 -9.33 -7.88
CA ALA A 306 -29.36 -10.43 -7.10
C ALA A 306 -30.33 -9.95 -6.01
N GLN A 307 -31.39 -10.72 -5.84
CA GLN A 307 -32.37 -10.51 -4.77
C GLN A 307 -32.19 -11.55 -3.66
N ALA A 308 -32.60 -11.21 -2.45
CA ALA A 308 -32.61 -12.15 -1.35
C ALA A 308 -33.42 -13.42 -1.72
N GLY A 309 -32.83 -14.58 -1.44
CA GLY A 309 -33.43 -15.88 -1.79
C GLY A 309 -33.22 -16.36 -3.24
N SER A 310 -32.49 -15.61 -4.07
CA SER A 310 -32.17 -16.02 -5.45
C SER A 310 -31.08 -17.10 -5.55
N GLY A 311 -30.45 -17.46 -4.43
CA GLY A 311 -29.25 -18.34 -4.40
C GLY A 311 -27.95 -17.62 -4.81
N ARG A 312 -28.02 -16.33 -5.04
CA ARG A 312 -26.87 -15.46 -5.33
C ARG A 312 -26.65 -14.48 -4.18
N ILE A 313 -25.44 -14.02 -4.05
CA ILE A 313 -25.10 -13.02 -3.04
C ILE A 313 -25.55 -11.64 -3.54
N PRO A 314 -26.45 -10.95 -2.81
CA PRO A 314 -26.85 -9.58 -3.16
C PRO A 314 -25.69 -8.61 -3.00
N ASP A 315 -25.73 -7.51 -3.75
CA ASP A 315 -24.77 -6.42 -3.55
C ASP A 315 -25.02 -5.76 -2.19
N PRO A 316 -24.08 -5.84 -1.23
CA PRO A 316 -24.26 -5.29 0.11
C PRO A 316 -24.30 -3.75 0.18
N ARG A 317 -24.07 -3.07 -0.95
CA ARG A 317 -24.17 -1.60 -1.06
C ARG A 317 -25.59 -1.09 -1.25
N ARG A 318 -26.57 -1.98 -1.40
CA ARG A 318 -27.99 -1.65 -1.64
C ARG A 318 -28.85 -1.76 -0.41
#